data_68c97d70ca92687b0c112d096eac40e4
#
_entry.id   68c97d70ca92687b0c112d096eac40e4
#
_cell.length_a   1.000
_cell.length_b   1.000
_cell.length_c   1.000
_cell.angle_alpha   90.00
_cell.angle_beta   90.00
_cell.angle_gamma   90.00
#
_symmetry.space_group_name_H-M   'P 1'
#
loop_
_entity.id
_entity.type
_entity.pdbx_description
1 polymer ?
#
loop_
_entity_poly.entity_id
_entity_poly.type
_entity_poly.pdbx_seq_one_letter_code
_entity_poly.pdbx_strand_id
1 'polypeptide(L)'
;MIASDDLCKDKNGHFSKEKYEMLISKGYFPYEYISKYSDLEKSKFPGYNSFYSNLKSENITRQNYLKTKKLYQMFQCRNLKDLLEIYQRTDCLLLAVVFSAFKVTHLKAVSMLWYYYSFCRKNVTNLNYIQSIFGHFLHSLIGKIN
;
A
#
# COMPACT_ATOMS: atom_id res chain seq x y z
N MET A 1 4.61 -0.16 -11.86
CA MET A 1 3.70 -1.32 -11.63
C MET A 1 2.24 -0.87 -11.51
N ILE A 2 1.84 -0.04 -10.56
CA ILE A 2 0.43 0.41 -10.43
C ILE A 2 -0.01 1.26 -11.63
N ALA A 3 0.82 2.20 -12.07
CA ALA A 3 0.48 3.09 -13.18
C ALA A 3 0.34 2.37 -14.54
N SER A 4 0.94 1.18 -14.70
CA SER A 4 0.83 0.35 -15.90
C SER A 4 -0.34 -0.65 -15.84
N ASP A 5 -1.05 -0.72 -14.70
CA ASP A 5 -2.19 -1.60 -14.54
C ASP A 5 -3.39 -1.13 -15.39
N ASP A 6 -4.17 -2.07 -15.90
CA ASP A 6 -5.34 -1.77 -16.72
C ASP A 6 -6.40 -0.95 -15.98
N LEU A 7 -6.44 -1.01 -14.65
CA LEU A 7 -7.28 -0.16 -13.83
C LEU A 7 -6.97 1.34 -13.99
N CYS A 8 -5.73 1.70 -14.35
CA CYS A 8 -5.33 3.09 -14.55
C CYS A 8 -5.57 3.61 -15.98
N LYS A 9 -6.14 2.78 -16.86
CA LYS A 9 -6.40 3.16 -18.25
C LYS A 9 -7.82 3.70 -18.44
N ASP A 10 -7.97 4.62 -19.37
CA ASP A 10 -9.27 5.09 -19.84
C ASP A 10 -9.93 4.10 -20.83
N LYS A 11 -11.07 4.49 -21.41
CA LYS A 11 -11.78 3.67 -22.41
C LYS A 11 -10.97 3.45 -23.71
N ASN A 12 -9.97 4.30 -23.96
CA ASN A 12 -9.11 4.26 -25.15
C ASN A 12 -7.78 3.55 -24.88
N GLY A 13 -7.60 3.01 -23.68
CA GLY A 13 -6.36 2.34 -23.28
C GLY A 13 -5.22 3.27 -22.85
N HIS A 14 -5.46 4.60 -22.79
CA HIS A 14 -4.47 5.57 -22.33
C HIS A 14 -4.46 5.69 -20.82
N PHE A 15 -3.29 6.04 -20.26
CA PHE A 15 -3.15 6.29 -18.83
C PHE A 15 -4.05 7.45 -18.37
N SER A 16 -4.87 7.20 -17.36
CA SER A 16 -5.74 8.19 -16.72
C SER A 16 -5.18 8.57 -15.35
N LYS A 17 -4.67 9.80 -15.25
CA LYS A 17 -4.14 10.34 -14.00
C LYS A 17 -5.20 10.37 -12.90
N GLU A 18 -6.44 10.71 -13.22
CA GLU A 18 -7.54 10.77 -12.27
C GLU A 18 -7.84 9.39 -11.66
N LYS A 19 -7.91 8.33 -12.47
CA LYS A 19 -8.06 6.97 -11.99
C LYS A 19 -6.90 6.54 -11.09
N TYR A 20 -5.67 6.85 -11.50
CA TYR A 20 -4.48 6.54 -10.73
C TYR A 20 -4.49 7.21 -9.35
N GLU A 21 -4.78 8.52 -9.27
CA GLU A 21 -4.87 9.26 -8.01
C GLU A 21 -5.96 8.72 -7.09
N MET A 22 -7.07 8.27 -7.66
CA MET A 22 -8.13 7.63 -6.88
C MET A 22 -7.69 6.28 -6.31
N LEU A 23 -6.97 5.47 -7.07
CA LEU A 23 -6.52 4.13 -6.66
C LEU A 23 -5.42 4.19 -5.60
N ILE A 24 -4.42 5.08 -5.72
CA ILE A 24 -3.34 5.20 -4.74
C ILE A 24 -3.80 5.78 -3.41
N SER A 25 -4.97 6.39 -3.38
CA SER A 25 -5.54 6.90 -2.15
C SER A 25 -6.17 5.77 -1.33
N LYS A 26 -6.19 5.93 0.00
CA LYS A 26 -6.80 4.93 0.90
C LYS A 26 -8.22 4.58 0.44
N GLY A 27 -8.44 3.31 0.11
CA GLY A 27 -9.75 2.75 -0.19
C GLY A 27 -10.57 2.51 1.07
N TYR A 28 -11.91 2.47 0.89
CA TYR A 28 -12.86 2.14 1.95
C TYR A 28 -13.85 1.12 1.41
N PHE A 29 -14.10 0.08 2.20
CA PHE A 29 -15.04 -0.98 1.84
C PHE A 29 -15.94 -1.32 3.04
N PRO A 30 -17.25 -1.51 2.84
CA PRO A 30 -18.21 -1.73 3.93
C PRO A 30 -18.22 -3.21 4.37
N TYR A 31 -17.19 -3.65 5.07
CA TYR A 31 -17.03 -5.05 5.51
C TYR A 31 -18.18 -5.53 6.42
N GLU A 32 -18.63 -4.69 7.34
CA GLU A 32 -19.69 -5.02 8.29
C GLU A 32 -21.08 -5.18 7.64
N TYR A 33 -21.26 -4.61 6.46
CA TYR A 33 -22.50 -4.70 5.70
C TYR A 33 -22.67 -6.06 5.02
N ILE A 34 -21.58 -6.79 4.83
CA ILE A 34 -21.57 -8.05 4.09
C ILE A 34 -21.65 -9.20 5.07
N SER A 35 -22.80 -9.84 5.15
CA SER A 35 -23.02 -11.02 5.98
C SER A 35 -22.98 -12.33 5.18
N LYS A 36 -23.31 -12.25 3.89
CA LYS A 36 -23.41 -13.42 2.99
C LYS A 36 -22.78 -13.09 1.64
N TYR A 37 -22.33 -14.11 0.93
CA TYR A 37 -21.77 -13.94 -0.41
C TYR A 37 -22.73 -13.24 -1.38
N SER A 38 -24.04 -13.53 -1.29
CA SER A 38 -25.08 -12.86 -2.07
C SER A 38 -25.16 -11.35 -1.87
N ASP A 39 -24.64 -10.82 -0.75
CA ASP A 39 -24.62 -9.38 -0.51
C ASP A 39 -23.62 -8.67 -1.44
N LEU A 40 -22.59 -9.37 -1.91
CA LEU A 40 -21.62 -8.85 -2.90
C LEU A 40 -22.25 -8.67 -4.28
N GLU A 41 -23.30 -9.42 -4.60
CA GLU A 41 -23.98 -9.35 -5.90
C GLU A 41 -25.02 -8.24 -5.99
N LYS A 42 -25.29 -7.55 -4.86
CA LYS A 42 -26.21 -6.42 -4.84
C LYS A 42 -25.71 -5.29 -5.75
N SER A 43 -26.54 -4.90 -6.71
CA SER A 43 -26.22 -3.84 -7.68
C SER A 43 -26.31 -2.43 -7.09
N LYS A 44 -26.96 -2.26 -5.93
CA LYS A 44 -27.14 -0.96 -5.30
C LYS A 44 -25.94 -0.63 -4.42
N PHE A 45 -25.33 0.54 -4.65
CA PHE A 45 -24.26 1.05 -3.76
C PHE A 45 -24.81 1.27 -2.34
N PRO A 46 -24.12 0.79 -1.28
CA PRO A 46 -24.60 0.87 0.09
C PRO A 46 -24.76 2.31 0.59
N GLY A 47 -25.70 2.50 1.50
CA GLY A 47 -25.90 3.79 2.16
C GLY A 47 -24.74 4.15 3.09
N TYR A 48 -24.69 5.42 3.49
CA TYR A 48 -23.65 5.94 4.38
C TYR A 48 -23.48 5.11 5.67
N ASN A 49 -24.59 4.75 6.30
CA ASN A 49 -24.59 3.99 7.56
C ASN A 49 -24.05 2.54 7.41
N SER A 50 -24.01 2.01 6.19
CA SER A 50 -23.47 0.67 5.92
C SER A 50 -21.94 0.60 6.03
N PHE A 51 -21.29 1.76 6.13
CA PHE A 51 -19.83 1.87 6.30
C PHE A 51 -19.40 2.03 7.77
N TYR A 52 -20.31 1.76 8.71
CA TYR A 52 -19.97 1.74 10.13
C TYR A 52 -18.95 0.63 10.40
N SER A 53 -17.92 0.95 11.20
CA SER A 53 -16.90 0.00 11.63
C SER A 53 -17.06 -0.34 13.09
N ASN A 54 -17.37 -1.58 13.42
CA ASN A 54 -17.45 -2.06 14.80
C ASN A 54 -16.09 -1.96 15.49
N LEU A 55 -14.99 -2.23 14.75
CA LEU A 55 -13.64 -2.17 15.29
C LEU A 55 -13.25 -0.77 15.79
N LYS A 56 -13.68 0.27 15.07
CA LYS A 56 -13.38 1.67 15.40
C LYS A 56 -14.48 2.36 16.16
N SER A 57 -15.67 1.75 16.26
CA SER A 57 -16.89 2.34 16.82
C SER A 57 -17.26 3.69 16.18
N GLU A 58 -16.94 3.85 14.90
CA GLU A 58 -17.18 5.07 14.13
C GLU A 58 -17.66 4.79 12.70
N ASN A 59 -18.31 5.78 12.10
CA ASN A 59 -18.70 5.72 10.71
C ASN A 59 -17.62 6.34 9.83
N ILE A 60 -17.63 5.98 8.54
CA ILE A 60 -16.78 6.64 7.55
C ILE A 60 -17.06 8.15 7.51
N THR A 61 -16.03 8.96 7.25
CA THR A 61 -16.24 10.41 7.04
C THR A 61 -17.04 10.65 5.74
N ARG A 62 -17.83 11.72 5.72
CA ARG A 62 -18.64 12.04 4.54
C ARG A 62 -17.82 12.22 3.27
N GLN A 63 -16.63 12.79 3.39
CA GLN A 63 -15.70 12.94 2.27
C GLN A 63 -15.24 11.60 1.72
N ASN A 64 -14.86 10.66 2.59
CA ASN A 64 -14.42 9.33 2.21
C ASN A 64 -15.55 8.51 1.58
N TYR A 65 -16.78 8.64 2.10
CA TYR A 65 -17.95 8.02 1.49
C TYR A 65 -18.19 8.52 0.07
N LEU A 66 -18.17 9.84 -0.14
CA LEU A 66 -18.34 10.44 -1.48
C LEU A 66 -17.22 10.02 -2.43
N LYS A 67 -15.99 9.93 -1.93
CA LYS A 67 -14.84 9.43 -2.71
C LYS A 67 -15.03 7.98 -3.15
N THR A 68 -15.46 7.10 -2.24
CA THR A 68 -15.73 5.70 -2.56
C THR A 68 -16.89 5.58 -3.56
N LYS A 69 -17.94 6.39 -3.41
CA LYS A 69 -19.03 6.45 -4.36
C LYS A 69 -18.58 6.92 -5.74
N LYS A 70 -17.71 7.95 -5.81
CA LYS A 70 -17.11 8.42 -7.06
C LYS A 70 -16.27 7.34 -7.72
N LEU A 71 -15.47 6.59 -6.93
CA LEU A 71 -14.69 5.45 -7.42
C LEU A 71 -15.61 4.38 -8.02
N TYR A 72 -16.67 4.00 -7.31
CA TYR A 72 -17.65 3.03 -7.78
C TYR A 72 -18.24 3.41 -9.15
N GLN A 73 -18.58 4.70 -9.34
CA GLN A 73 -19.10 5.24 -10.60
C GLN A 73 -18.05 5.31 -11.70
N MET A 74 -16.84 5.77 -11.38
CA MET A 74 -15.73 5.94 -12.33
C MET A 74 -15.29 4.61 -12.94
N PHE A 75 -15.28 3.54 -12.14
CA PHE A 75 -14.95 2.20 -12.58
C PHE A 75 -16.15 1.40 -13.10
N GLN A 76 -17.34 2.04 -13.16
CA GLN A 76 -18.57 1.43 -13.67
C GLN A 76 -18.88 0.10 -12.98
N CYS A 77 -18.64 0.01 -11.67
CA CYS A 77 -18.94 -1.18 -10.88
C CYS A 77 -20.43 -1.50 -10.95
N ARG A 78 -20.78 -2.74 -11.27
CA ARG A 78 -22.15 -3.24 -11.36
C ARG A 78 -22.71 -3.65 -10.01
N ASN A 79 -21.80 -4.12 -9.13
CA ASN A 79 -22.11 -4.65 -7.81
C ASN A 79 -20.95 -4.43 -6.84
N LEU A 80 -21.15 -4.85 -5.58
CA LEU A 80 -20.11 -4.72 -4.56
C LEU A 80 -18.91 -5.65 -4.79
N LYS A 81 -19.09 -6.74 -5.52
CA LYS A 81 -18.01 -7.64 -5.89
C LYS A 81 -16.99 -6.94 -6.78
N ASP A 82 -17.45 -6.18 -7.78
CA ASP A 82 -16.58 -5.41 -8.66
C ASP A 82 -15.77 -4.38 -7.84
N LEU A 83 -16.42 -3.72 -6.88
CA LEU A 83 -15.74 -2.76 -5.97
C LEU A 83 -14.70 -3.47 -5.10
N LEU A 84 -15.02 -4.65 -4.56
CA LEU A 84 -14.10 -5.44 -3.74
C LEU A 84 -12.88 -5.88 -4.55
N GLU A 85 -13.08 -6.31 -5.79
CA GLU A 85 -12.00 -6.72 -6.69
C GLU A 85 -11.03 -5.57 -6.96
N ILE A 86 -11.54 -4.37 -7.28
CA ILE A 86 -10.72 -3.18 -7.47
C ILE A 86 -9.93 -2.87 -6.19
N TYR A 87 -10.59 -2.90 -5.04
CA TYR A 87 -9.98 -2.63 -3.74
C TYR A 87 -8.83 -3.61 -3.46
N GLN A 88 -9.09 -4.90 -3.55
CA GLN A 88 -8.08 -5.94 -3.28
C GLN A 88 -6.92 -5.90 -4.27
N ARG A 89 -7.22 -5.72 -5.56
CA ARG A 89 -6.18 -5.60 -6.60
C ARG A 89 -5.26 -4.41 -6.34
N THR A 90 -5.84 -3.27 -5.97
CA THR A 90 -5.07 -2.06 -5.64
C THR A 90 -4.20 -2.26 -4.41
N ASP A 91 -4.74 -2.85 -3.33
CA ASP A 91 -3.98 -3.12 -2.11
C ASP A 91 -2.82 -4.08 -2.36
N CYS A 92 -3.03 -5.14 -3.15
CA CYS A 92 -1.96 -6.06 -3.54
C CYS A 92 -0.86 -5.38 -4.35
N LEU A 93 -1.23 -4.51 -5.29
CA LEU A 93 -0.26 -3.77 -6.11
C LEU A 93 0.53 -2.75 -5.29
N LEU A 94 -0.12 -2.03 -4.39
CA LEU A 94 0.52 -1.09 -3.47
C LEU A 94 1.49 -1.83 -2.54
N LEU A 95 1.06 -2.94 -1.97
CA LEU A 95 1.92 -3.77 -1.11
C LEU A 95 3.13 -4.31 -1.88
N ALA A 96 2.96 -4.76 -3.12
CA ALA A 96 4.05 -5.24 -3.97
C ALA A 96 5.08 -4.14 -4.26
N VAL A 97 4.63 -2.88 -4.47
CA VAL A 97 5.53 -1.74 -4.68
C VAL A 97 6.32 -1.43 -3.41
N VAL A 98 5.64 -1.37 -2.25
CA VAL A 98 6.29 -1.12 -0.95
C VAL A 98 7.29 -2.22 -0.63
N PHE A 99 6.91 -3.48 -0.83
CA PHE A 99 7.78 -4.63 -0.58
C PHE A 99 9.01 -4.64 -1.51
N SER A 100 8.82 -4.28 -2.78
CA SER A 100 9.93 -4.17 -3.74
C SER A 100 10.92 -3.07 -3.34
N ALA A 101 10.42 -1.91 -2.91
CA ALA A 101 11.25 -0.83 -2.41
C ALA A 101 12.01 -1.23 -1.13
N PHE A 102 11.33 -1.87 -0.19
CA PHE A 102 11.92 -2.41 1.03
C PHE A 102 13.04 -3.43 0.72
N LYS A 103 12.79 -4.38 -0.19
CA LYS A 103 13.77 -5.37 -0.63
C LYS A 103 15.03 -4.70 -1.18
N VAL A 104 14.89 -3.72 -2.07
CA VAL A 104 16.03 -3.00 -2.66
C VAL A 104 16.83 -2.26 -1.58
N THR A 105 16.17 -1.59 -0.67
CA THR A 105 16.82 -0.86 0.43
C THR A 105 17.56 -1.81 1.37
N HIS A 106 16.94 -2.94 1.71
CA HIS A 106 17.53 -3.94 2.61
C HIS A 106 18.75 -4.63 1.99
N LEU A 107 18.66 -5.00 0.70
CA LEU A 107 19.79 -5.59 -0.01
C LEU A 107 20.97 -4.62 -0.11
N LYS A 108 20.72 -3.32 -0.33
CA LYS A 108 21.78 -2.30 -0.32
C LYS A 108 22.43 -2.19 1.06
N ALA A 109 21.63 -2.16 2.13
CA ALA A 109 22.15 -2.10 3.49
C ALA A 109 23.01 -3.33 3.83
N VAL A 110 22.52 -4.54 3.50
CA VAL A 110 23.25 -5.80 3.74
C VAL A 110 24.52 -5.87 2.91
N SER A 111 24.51 -5.45 1.65
CA SER A 111 25.72 -5.43 0.80
C SER A 111 26.77 -4.43 1.30
N MET A 112 26.35 -3.27 1.80
CA MET A 112 27.24 -2.31 2.45
C MET A 112 27.85 -2.89 3.74
N LEU A 113 27.04 -3.53 4.59
CA LEU A 113 27.54 -4.18 5.81
C LEU A 113 28.55 -5.30 5.50
N TRP A 114 28.28 -6.11 4.48
CA TRP A 114 29.19 -7.16 4.03
C TRP A 114 30.49 -6.57 3.47
N TYR A 115 30.42 -5.47 2.72
CA TYR A 115 31.59 -4.75 2.20
C TYR A 115 32.45 -4.21 3.36
N TYR A 116 31.83 -3.53 4.33
CA TYR A 116 32.52 -3.02 5.53
C TYR A 116 33.13 -4.13 6.37
N TYR A 117 32.39 -5.22 6.60
CA TYR A 117 32.89 -6.39 7.33
C TYR A 117 34.11 -7.00 6.61
N SER A 118 34.05 -7.18 5.31
CA SER A 118 35.15 -7.74 4.51
C SER A 118 36.37 -6.82 4.50
N PHE A 119 36.15 -5.52 4.43
CA PHE A 119 37.20 -4.50 4.51
C PHE A 119 37.87 -4.49 5.89
N CYS A 120 37.10 -4.50 6.96
CA CYS A 120 37.61 -4.53 8.32
C CYS A 120 38.38 -5.83 8.60
N ARG A 121 37.88 -6.99 8.15
CA ARG A 121 38.57 -8.26 8.30
C ARG A 121 39.91 -8.32 7.61
N LYS A 122 40.06 -7.61 6.48
CA LYS A 122 41.35 -7.55 5.73
C LYS A 122 42.36 -6.57 6.29
N ASN A 123 41.89 -5.45 6.89
CA ASN A 123 42.75 -4.30 7.17
C ASN A 123 42.85 -3.94 8.64
N VAL A 124 42.09 -4.56 9.54
CA VAL A 124 42.02 -4.12 10.95
C VAL A 124 42.25 -5.30 11.90
N THR A 125 43.33 -5.24 12.61
CA THR A 125 43.68 -6.14 13.73
C THR A 125 43.04 -5.70 15.07
N ASN A 126 42.32 -4.57 15.11
CA ASN A 126 41.84 -3.96 16.35
C ASN A 126 40.31 -3.99 16.44
N LEU A 127 39.76 -4.87 17.29
CA LEU A 127 38.33 -5.05 17.52
C LEU A 127 37.57 -3.77 17.95
N ASN A 128 38.23 -2.88 18.67
CA ASN A 128 37.63 -1.65 19.20
C ASN A 128 37.23 -0.66 18.10
N TYR A 129 37.95 -0.65 16.98
CA TYR A 129 37.65 0.19 15.84
C TYR A 129 36.42 -0.29 15.08
N ILE A 130 36.22 -1.60 15.00
CA ILE A 130 35.06 -2.23 14.39
C ILE A 130 33.78 -1.91 15.17
N GLN A 131 33.83 -1.95 16.50
CA GLN A 131 32.68 -1.62 17.36
C GLN A 131 32.26 -0.15 17.25
N SER A 132 33.23 0.77 17.13
CA SER A 132 32.95 2.19 16.95
C SER A 132 32.24 2.48 15.61
N ILE A 133 32.72 1.89 14.51
CA ILE A 133 32.08 2.06 13.18
C ILE A 133 30.69 1.46 13.16
N PHE A 134 30.48 0.29 13.77
CA PHE A 134 29.19 -0.39 13.83
C PHE A 134 28.17 0.40 14.66
N GLY A 135 28.61 1.00 15.77
CA GLY A 135 27.78 1.86 16.61
C GLY A 135 27.33 3.14 15.86
N HIS A 136 28.23 3.81 15.16
CA HIS A 136 27.87 4.98 14.35
C HIS A 136 26.95 4.65 13.17
N PHE A 137 27.13 3.51 12.54
CA PHE A 137 26.28 3.07 11.43
C PHE A 137 24.85 2.74 11.88
N LEU A 138 24.70 2.02 13.00
CA LEU A 138 23.38 1.73 13.60
C LEU A 138 22.65 3.02 14.02
N HIS A 139 23.36 3.97 14.62
CA HIS A 139 22.80 5.25 15.01
C HIS A 139 22.31 6.06 13.78
N SER A 140 23.07 6.05 12.69
CA SER A 140 22.70 6.70 11.42
C SER A 140 21.51 6.03 10.73
N LEU A 141 21.35 4.71 10.86
CA LEU A 141 20.22 3.96 10.31
C LEU A 141 18.92 4.22 11.09
N ILE A 142 19.00 4.22 12.42
CA ILE A 142 17.86 4.48 13.31
C ILE A 142 17.39 5.95 13.19
N GLY A 143 18.32 6.90 13.03
CA GLY A 143 17.98 8.32 12.86
C GLY A 143 17.35 8.69 11.50
N LYS A 144 17.33 7.76 10.52
CA LYS A 144 16.64 7.94 9.22
C LYS A 144 15.28 7.26 9.14
N ILE A 145 14.87 6.53 10.18
CA ILE A 145 13.60 5.80 10.25
C ILE A 145 12.56 6.60 11.08
N ASN A 146 13.00 7.61 11.82
CA ASN A 146 12.16 8.62 12.46
C ASN A 146 12.07 9.87 11.56
#